data_a21402e26407b08560e21dbcdceede70
#
_entry.id   a21402e26407b08560e21dbcdceede70
#
_cell.length_a   1.000
_cell.length_b   1.000
_cell.length_c   1.000
_cell.angle_alpha   90.00
_cell.angle_beta   90.00
_cell.angle_gamma   90.00
#
_symmetry.space_group_name_H-M   'P 1'
#
loop_
_entity.id
_entity.type
_entity.pdbx_description
1 polymer ?
#
loop_
_entity_poly.entity_id
_entity_poly.type
_entity_poly.pdbx_seq_one_letter_code
_entity_poly.pdbx_strand_id
1 'polypeptide(L)'
;MKESAQLRSAGPAGVGRGSSLSAAIVMACTAGSRLFGYVRQALFSYYFGASGAADSLNAVFNIPNNLRKLFAEGAFSSAFIPVLSSTMEEDPSGARPRRLASNLAAFLIIVLLPLVGLSIAFPRLFVETLLRFSDPAKVAVGAQGMQWMFNYILLVSLSALAMAVLNSHGKFTVPALSPLLFTLATVLSIVFLNGRFGILSMGIGVLLGGILQLAVQIPSLRKLGYSVRPDFHLANPDFTRTVQLWVPYLASASIPTVTQFFAQLFASGLEDGSVSAIVNSVMFLQIPIGIFTASINTVLFPRMSRQATRSDREGLRGSVSYGIESLIVLLVPSTVLLCLFGREIIAAALQRGHFNQAATLLASRTLTGYAVGLLFMGVYQFLQRLFYSLKSFSVPLASAAVVAVIDIALSLILKETPLRVSGLAYANSIAFTVGAVMLAVIARRRLGGIGARSVARALGKSVLGSVPMAIFIMLFQSWKPGLWAHGGSLRGVAWIAAAALVAVALTLVVYLVLRVPFLADVIARRKKD
;
A
#
# COMPACT_ATOMS: atom_id res chain seq x y z
N MET A 1 49.26 -18.56 -4.13
CA MET A 1 48.72 -18.37 -5.50
C MET A 1 47.75 -19.47 -5.95
N LYS A 2 47.29 -20.39 -5.11
CA LYS A 2 46.26 -21.40 -5.48
C LYS A 2 44.89 -21.15 -4.87
N GLU A 3 44.75 -20.25 -3.90
CA GLU A 3 43.46 -19.90 -3.26
C GLU A 3 42.66 -18.83 -3.99
N SER A 4 43.31 -18.04 -4.85
CA SER A 4 42.62 -16.98 -5.64
C SER A 4 41.95 -17.48 -6.93
N ALA A 5 42.13 -18.75 -7.29
CA ALA A 5 41.52 -19.34 -8.49
C ALA A 5 40.16 -20.00 -8.21
N GLN A 6 39.83 -20.36 -6.96
CA GLN A 6 38.54 -21.00 -6.62
C GLN A 6 37.38 -20.01 -6.41
N LEU A 7 37.66 -18.72 -6.24
CA LEU A 7 36.63 -17.68 -6.08
C LEU A 7 36.08 -17.11 -7.42
N ARG A 8 36.60 -17.57 -8.57
CA ARG A 8 36.15 -17.09 -9.90
C ARG A 8 35.15 -18.02 -10.62
N SER A 9 34.83 -19.19 -10.06
CA SER A 9 33.94 -20.16 -10.73
C SER A 9 32.51 -20.23 -10.16
N ALA A 10 32.12 -19.37 -9.22
CA ALA A 10 30.73 -19.21 -8.84
C ALA A 10 30.08 -18.19 -9.78
N GLY A 11 29.85 -18.58 -11.03
CA GLY A 11 28.89 -17.95 -11.92
C GLY A 11 27.48 -17.98 -11.26
N PRO A 12 26.54 -17.11 -11.64
CA PRO A 12 25.21 -17.11 -11.07
C PRO A 12 24.62 -18.51 -11.21
N ALA A 13 24.44 -19.20 -10.08
CA ALA A 13 23.81 -20.51 -10.03
C ALA A 13 22.54 -20.45 -10.89
N GLY A 14 22.46 -21.31 -11.87
CA GLY A 14 21.40 -21.32 -12.85
C GLY A 14 20.04 -21.21 -12.18
N VAL A 15 19.30 -20.17 -12.53
CA VAL A 15 17.89 -20.02 -12.16
C VAL A 15 17.16 -21.19 -12.81
N GLY A 16 17.04 -22.29 -12.09
CA GLY A 16 16.39 -23.50 -12.59
C GLY A 16 14.95 -23.19 -13.02
N ARG A 17 14.45 -23.92 -14.02
CA ARG A 17 13.06 -23.77 -14.51
C ARG A 17 12.01 -23.72 -13.38
N GLY A 18 12.27 -24.33 -12.23
CA GLY A 18 11.41 -24.29 -11.05
C GLY A 18 11.36 -22.93 -10.34
N SER A 19 12.43 -22.13 -10.37
CA SER A 19 12.45 -20.80 -9.75
C SER A 19 11.73 -19.75 -10.59
N SER A 20 11.79 -19.85 -11.92
CA SER A 20 11.06 -18.95 -12.83
C SER A 20 9.55 -19.18 -12.78
N LEU A 21 9.09 -20.42 -12.68
CA LEU A 21 7.68 -20.76 -12.51
C LEU A 21 7.14 -20.26 -11.16
N SER A 22 7.89 -20.47 -10.08
CA SER A 22 7.50 -19.96 -8.75
C SER A 22 7.42 -18.43 -8.73
N ALA A 23 8.36 -17.74 -9.35
CA ALA A 23 8.32 -16.29 -9.49
C ALA A 23 7.10 -15.82 -10.30
N ALA A 24 6.78 -16.49 -11.41
CA ALA A 24 5.59 -16.18 -12.21
C ALA A 24 4.29 -16.40 -11.42
N ILE A 25 4.18 -17.48 -10.65
CA ILE A 25 3.02 -17.75 -9.78
C ILE A 25 2.90 -16.66 -8.71
N VAL A 26 3.99 -16.27 -8.05
CA VAL A 26 3.98 -15.19 -7.05
C VAL A 26 3.52 -13.87 -7.66
N MET A 27 4.02 -13.52 -8.84
CA MET A 27 3.59 -12.31 -9.56
C MET A 27 2.11 -12.37 -9.92
N ALA A 28 1.63 -13.49 -10.46
CA ALA A 28 0.23 -13.68 -10.82
C ALA A 28 -0.69 -13.61 -9.59
N CYS A 29 -0.34 -14.28 -8.49
CA CYS A 29 -1.10 -14.23 -7.23
C CYS A 29 -1.12 -12.81 -6.63
N THR A 30 0.00 -12.08 -6.69
CA THR A 30 0.09 -10.71 -6.19
C THR A 30 -0.78 -9.76 -7.03
N ALA A 31 -0.70 -9.85 -8.35
CA ALA A 31 -1.53 -9.08 -9.26
C ALA A 31 -3.02 -9.43 -9.08
N GLY A 32 -3.35 -10.72 -9.00
CA GLY A 32 -4.69 -11.21 -8.72
C GLY A 32 -5.24 -10.68 -7.39
N SER A 33 -4.47 -10.76 -6.31
CA SER A 33 -4.88 -10.26 -4.99
C SER A 33 -5.19 -8.75 -5.01
N ARG A 34 -4.41 -7.95 -5.74
CA ARG A 34 -4.70 -6.52 -5.93
C ARG A 34 -5.98 -6.29 -6.72
N LEU A 35 -6.14 -6.98 -7.85
CA LEU A 35 -7.35 -6.87 -8.68
C LEU A 35 -8.61 -7.27 -7.89
N PHE A 36 -8.57 -8.41 -7.19
CA PHE A 36 -9.68 -8.82 -6.32
C PHE A 36 -9.92 -7.87 -5.15
N GLY A 37 -8.88 -7.17 -4.67
CA GLY A 37 -9.04 -6.09 -3.70
C GLY A 37 -9.88 -4.92 -4.24
N TYR A 38 -9.67 -4.52 -5.50
CA TYR A 38 -10.51 -3.53 -6.18
C TYR A 38 -11.94 -4.04 -6.39
N VAL A 39 -12.10 -5.30 -6.83
CA VAL A 39 -13.42 -5.93 -7.00
C VAL A 39 -14.18 -5.96 -5.68
N ARG A 40 -13.52 -6.34 -4.58
CA ARG A 40 -14.11 -6.33 -3.23
C ARG A 40 -14.64 -4.93 -2.88
N GLN A 41 -13.81 -3.89 -3.08
CA GLN A 41 -14.23 -2.52 -2.75
C GLN A 41 -15.35 -2.02 -3.66
N ALA A 42 -15.33 -2.36 -4.94
CA ALA A 42 -16.41 -2.03 -5.87
C ALA A 42 -17.72 -2.72 -5.49
N LEU A 43 -17.68 -4.00 -5.11
CA LEU A 43 -18.87 -4.74 -4.63
C LEU A 43 -19.36 -4.18 -3.30
N PHE A 44 -18.48 -3.84 -2.37
CA PHE A 44 -18.86 -3.19 -1.13
C PHE A 44 -19.57 -1.85 -1.41
N SER A 45 -19.02 -1.02 -2.29
CA SER A 45 -19.63 0.23 -2.72
C SER A 45 -20.97 0.00 -3.45
N TYR A 46 -21.08 -1.06 -4.27
CA TYR A 46 -22.31 -1.41 -4.97
C TYR A 46 -23.46 -1.74 -4.00
N TYR A 47 -23.19 -2.60 -3.00
CA TYR A 47 -24.24 -3.06 -2.08
C TYR A 47 -24.56 -2.06 -0.97
N PHE A 48 -23.57 -1.29 -0.49
CA PHE A 48 -23.70 -0.47 0.72
C PHE A 48 -23.51 1.04 0.49
N GLY A 49 -23.04 1.43 -0.70
CA GLY A 49 -22.84 2.82 -1.07
C GLY A 49 -21.75 3.52 -0.23
N ALA A 50 -21.99 4.81 0.01
CA ALA A 50 -21.22 5.66 0.92
C ALA A 50 -22.12 6.12 2.08
N SER A 51 -22.83 5.17 2.70
CA SER A 51 -23.70 5.41 3.84
C SER A 51 -22.93 5.51 5.15
N GLY A 52 -23.55 6.06 6.20
CA GLY A 52 -22.98 6.07 7.55
C GLY A 52 -22.60 4.67 8.07
N ALA A 53 -23.40 3.65 7.72
CA ALA A 53 -23.11 2.26 8.04
C ALA A 53 -21.85 1.75 7.28
N ALA A 54 -21.71 2.11 6.00
CA ALA A 54 -20.52 1.78 5.21
C ALA A 54 -19.27 2.47 5.76
N ASP A 55 -19.38 3.72 6.18
CA ASP A 55 -18.30 4.45 6.85
C ASP A 55 -17.88 3.75 8.14
N SER A 56 -18.85 3.33 8.94
CA SER A 56 -18.58 2.64 10.20
C SER A 56 -17.80 1.35 10.00
N LEU A 57 -18.21 0.50 9.04
CA LEU A 57 -17.51 -0.76 8.77
C LEU A 57 -16.15 -0.56 8.10
N ASN A 58 -16.02 0.41 7.19
CA ASN A 58 -14.72 0.75 6.61
C ASN A 58 -13.74 1.24 7.70
N ALA A 59 -14.21 2.10 8.62
CA ALA A 59 -13.41 2.59 9.72
C ALA A 59 -13.00 1.46 10.66
N VAL A 60 -13.94 0.60 11.07
CA VAL A 60 -13.66 -0.56 11.92
C VAL A 60 -12.68 -1.53 11.26
N PHE A 61 -12.86 -1.87 9.98
CA PHE A 61 -11.96 -2.76 9.26
C PHE A 61 -10.53 -2.21 9.16
N ASN A 62 -10.40 -0.90 9.01
CA ASN A 62 -9.08 -0.28 8.86
C ASN A 62 -8.24 -0.34 10.15
N ILE A 63 -8.86 -0.47 11.34
CA ILE A 63 -8.11 -0.63 12.60
C ILE A 63 -7.28 -1.92 12.56
N PRO A 64 -7.85 -3.13 12.45
CA PRO A 64 -7.05 -4.35 12.39
C PRO A 64 -6.17 -4.41 11.13
N ASN A 65 -6.59 -3.83 10.01
CA ASN A 65 -5.80 -3.78 8.78
C ASN A 65 -4.54 -2.89 8.90
N ASN A 66 -4.61 -1.79 9.63
CA ASN A 66 -3.45 -0.94 9.91
C ASN A 66 -2.53 -1.58 10.96
N LEU A 67 -3.08 -2.18 12.02
CA LEU A 67 -2.31 -2.94 12.99
C LEU A 67 -1.61 -4.14 12.35
N ARG A 68 -2.24 -4.80 11.37
CA ARG A 68 -1.62 -5.85 10.56
C ARG A 68 -0.30 -5.41 9.92
N LYS A 69 -0.22 -4.18 9.43
CA LYS A 69 1.02 -3.64 8.82
C LYS A 69 2.17 -3.60 9.84
N LEU A 70 1.85 -3.40 11.10
CA LEU A 70 2.83 -3.36 12.19
C LEU A 70 3.27 -4.76 12.64
N PHE A 71 2.31 -5.67 12.80
CA PHE A 71 2.54 -7.00 13.38
C PHE A 71 2.80 -8.10 12.33
N ALA A 72 2.34 -7.91 11.07
CA ALA A 72 2.35 -8.96 10.07
C ALA A 72 3.14 -8.63 8.80
N GLU A 73 3.35 -7.36 8.47
CA GLU A 73 4.05 -6.96 7.24
C GLU A 73 5.38 -6.25 7.56
N GLY A 74 6.28 -6.31 6.60
CA GLY A 74 7.52 -5.51 6.55
C GLY A 74 8.38 -5.54 7.81
N ALA A 75 7.96 -4.87 8.88
CA ALA A 75 8.72 -4.76 10.12
C ALA A 75 8.99 -6.12 10.77
N PHE A 76 7.95 -6.94 10.93
CA PHE A 76 8.05 -8.27 11.53
C PHE A 76 8.91 -9.21 10.68
N SER A 77 8.63 -9.30 9.38
CA SER A 77 9.40 -10.16 8.47
C SER A 77 10.86 -9.72 8.38
N SER A 78 11.14 -8.41 8.42
CA SER A 78 12.51 -7.88 8.36
C SER A 78 13.36 -8.21 9.60
N ALA A 79 12.72 -8.36 10.76
CA ALA A 79 13.39 -8.76 12.00
C ALA A 79 13.49 -10.29 12.12
N PHE A 80 12.43 -11.00 11.77
CA PHE A 80 12.32 -12.45 12.00
C PHE A 80 13.10 -13.28 10.98
N ILE A 81 13.01 -12.98 9.68
CA ILE A 81 13.62 -13.80 8.62
C ILE A 81 15.14 -13.95 8.80
N PRO A 82 15.92 -12.88 9.09
CA PRO A 82 17.37 -13.03 9.31
C PRO A 82 17.71 -13.92 10.50
N VAL A 83 16.98 -13.79 11.62
CA VAL A 83 17.22 -14.62 12.82
C VAL A 83 16.81 -16.06 12.55
N LEU A 84 15.67 -16.29 11.89
CA LEU A 84 15.25 -17.64 11.52
C LEU A 84 16.26 -18.29 10.58
N SER A 85 16.77 -17.58 9.57
CA SER A 85 17.75 -18.12 8.63
C SER A 85 19.06 -18.47 9.34
N SER A 86 19.57 -17.62 10.26
CA SER A 86 20.77 -17.96 11.03
C SER A 86 20.55 -19.17 11.93
N THR A 87 19.39 -19.30 12.61
CA THR A 87 19.09 -20.47 13.43
C THR A 87 18.95 -21.75 12.61
N MET A 88 18.48 -21.65 11.35
CA MET A 88 18.41 -22.80 10.43
C MET A 88 19.81 -23.28 9.98
N GLU A 89 20.76 -22.35 9.79
CA GLU A 89 22.15 -22.68 9.44
C GLU A 89 22.91 -23.24 10.64
N GLU A 90 22.71 -22.68 11.84
CA GLU A 90 23.41 -23.07 13.06
C GLU A 90 22.87 -24.38 13.68
N ASP A 91 21.59 -24.73 13.44
CA ASP A 91 20.98 -25.96 13.98
C ASP A 91 20.36 -26.82 12.88
N PRO A 92 21.13 -27.75 12.31
CA PRO A 92 20.64 -28.70 11.30
C PRO A 92 19.52 -29.62 11.79
N SER A 93 19.34 -29.81 13.12
CA SER A 93 18.23 -30.59 13.68
C SER A 93 16.88 -29.90 13.50
N GLY A 94 16.91 -28.58 13.27
CA GLY A 94 15.75 -27.73 13.12
C GLY A 94 14.95 -27.51 14.41
N ALA A 95 15.48 -27.89 15.58
CA ALA A 95 14.80 -27.71 16.86
C ALA A 95 14.72 -26.23 17.25
N ARG A 96 15.85 -25.49 17.14
CA ARG A 96 15.93 -24.05 17.44
C ARG A 96 15.00 -23.21 16.56
N PRO A 97 15.02 -23.31 15.20
CA PRO A 97 14.12 -22.52 14.36
C PRO A 97 12.64 -22.86 14.60
N ARG A 98 12.28 -24.13 14.88
CA ARG A 98 10.92 -24.50 15.25
C ARG A 98 10.50 -23.89 16.57
N ARG A 99 11.38 -23.91 17.59
CA ARG A 99 11.12 -23.29 18.90
C ARG A 99 10.96 -21.77 18.77
N LEU A 100 11.81 -21.10 18.00
CA LEU A 100 11.70 -19.67 17.71
C LEU A 100 10.33 -19.32 17.10
N ALA A 101 9.88 -20.06 16.09
CA ALA A 101 8.57 -19.84 15.46
C ALA A 101 7.41 -20.07 16.46
N SER A 102 7.51 -21.09 17.33
CA SER A 102 6.51 -21.38 18.36
C SER A 102 6.48 -20.30 19.46
N ASN A 103 7.64 -19.75 19.86
CA ASN A 103 7.72 -18.64 20.82
C ASN A 103 7.12 -17.36 20.22
N LEU A 104 7.37 -17.05 18.95
CA LEU A 104 6.76 -15.90 18.29
C LEU A 104 5.25 -16.06 18.10
N ALA A 105 4.76 -17.27 17.83
CA ALA A 105 3.32 -17.56 17.81
C ALA A 105 2.70 -17.32 19.19
N ALA A 106 3.35 -17.81 20.26
CA ALA A 106 2.89 -17.58 21.64
C ALA A 106 2.89 -16.08 21.98
N PHE A 107 3.93 -15.34 21.63
CA PHE A 107 4.02 -13.90 21.84
C PHE A 107 2.87 -13.15 21.13
N LEU A 108 2.61 -13.45 19.84
CA LEU A 108 1.49 -12.85 19.12
C LEU A 108 0.15 -13.16 19.77
N ILE A 109 -0.05 -14.40 20.27
CA ILE A 109 -1.26 -14.78 21.00
C ILE A 109 -1.36 -14.00 22.32
N ILE A 110 -0.30 -13.92 23.13
CA ILE A 110 -0.30 -13.20 24.40
C ILE A 110 -0.65 -11.72 24.21
N VAL A 111 -0.13 -11.09 23.14
CA VAL A 111 -0.36 -9.66 22.88
C VAL A 111 -1.73 -9.40 22.24
N LEU A 112 -2.09 -10.21 21.24
CA LEU A 112 -3.27 -9.91 20.41
C LEU A 112 -4.56 -10.53 20.94
N LEU A 113 -4.51 -11.69 21.61
CA LEU A 113 -5.73 -12.36 22.13
C LEU A 113 -6.45 -11.53 23.19
N PRO A 114 -5.78 -10.91 24.18
CA PRO A 114 -6.44 -9.99 25.13
C PRO A 114 -7.06 -8.79 24.41
N LEU A 115 -6.37 -8.21 23.42
CA LEU A 115 -6.87 -7.08 22.65
C LEU A 115 -8.14 -7.46 21.85
N VAL A 116 -8.14 -8.65 21.23
CA VAL A 116 -9.31 -9.23 20.56
C VAL A 116 -10.42 -9.50 21.57
N GLY A 117 -10.13 -10.11 22.72
CA GLY A 117 -11.10 -10.38 23.78
C GLY A 117 -11.77 -9.11 24.31
N LEU A 118 -10.99 -8.07 24.56
CA LEU A 118 -11.50 -6.77 24.99
C LEU A 118 -12.39 -6.10 23.91
N SER A 119 -11.99 -6.20 22.63
CA SER A 119 -12.78 -5.63 21.54
C SER A 119 -14.12 -6.35 21.32
N ILE A 120 -14.20 -7.65 21.65
CA ILE A 120 -15.44 -8.43 21.60
C ILE A 120 -16.31 -8.14 22.83
N ALA A 121 -15.70 -8.04 24.01
CA ALA A 121 -16.42 -7.81 25.27
C ALA A 121 -16.97 -6.38 25.35
N PHE A 122 -16.20 -5.39 24.86
CA PHE A 122 -16.53 -3.97 24.95
C PHE A 122 -16.51 -3.27 23.56
N PRO A 123 -17.22 -3.77 22.54
CA PRO A 123 -17.09 -3.27 21.17
C PRO A 123 -17.53 -1.82 21.02
N ARG A 124 -18.56 -1.38 21.75
CA ARG A 124 -19.02 0.02 21.76
C ARG A 124 -17.94 0.97 22.28
N LEU A 125 -17.31 0.64 23.41
CA LEU A 125 -16.24 1.43 23.98
C LEU A 125 -15.08 1.62 22.99
N PHE A 126 -14.67 0.56 22.28
CA PHE A 126 -13.64 0.65 21.25
C PHE A 126 -14.04 1.57 20.10
N VAL A 127 -15.28 1.46 19.61
CA VAL A 127 -15.76 2.30 18.50
C VAL A 127 -15.90 3.76 18.93
N GLU A 128 -16.45 4.03 20.09
CA GLU A 128 -16.64 5.39 20.61
C GLU A 128 -15.30 6.09 20.91
N THR A 129 -14.34 5.37 21.49
CA THR A 129 -13.02 5.95 21.82
C THR A 129 -12.11 6.12 20.61
N LEU A 130 -12.07 5.12 19.72
CA LEU A 130 -11.14 5.10 18.59
C LEU A 130 -11.68 5.81 17.34
N LEU A 131 -13.00 5.87 17.15
CA LEU A 131 -13.58 6.41 15.92
C LEU A 131 -14.43 7.67 16.14
N ARG A 132 -14.89 7.91 17.38
CA ARG A 132 -15.64 9.12 17.80
C ARG A 132 -16.82 9.45 16.88
N PHE A 133 -17.58 8.43 16.45
CA PHE A 133 -18.83 8.67 15.73
C PHE A 133 -19.83 9.36 16.63
N SER A 134 -20.46 10.41 16.14
CA SER A 134 -21.52 11.15 16.86
C SER A 134 -22.89 10.48 16.75
N ASP A 135 -23.12 9.68 15.69
CA ASP A 135 -24.37 8.99 15.42
C ASP A 135 -24.42 7.63 16.13
N PRO A 136 -25.38 7.40 17.05
CA PRO A 136 -25.56 6.12 17.73
C PRO A 136 -25.77 4.93 16.78
N ALA A 137 -26.39 5.16 15.60
CA ALA A 137 -26.59 4.10 14.62
C ALA A 137 -25.25 3.64 14.01
N LYS A 138 -24.34 4.57 13.72
CA LYS A 138 -22.97 4.25 13.27
C LYS A 138 -22.19 3.49 14.34
N VAL A 139 -22.32 3.89 15.60
CA VAL A 139 -21.69 3.20 16.74
C VAL A 139 -22.22 1.77 16.85
N ALA A 140 -23.53 1.56 16.72
CA ALA A 140 -24.13 0.23 16.80
C ALA A 140 -23.63 -0.71 15.68
N VAL A 141 -23.63 -0.24 14.43
CA VAL A 141 -23.10 -1.01 13.29
C VAL A 141 -21.59 -1.25 13.44
N GLY A 142 -20.85 -0.24 13.88
CA GLY A 142 -19.42 -0.37 14.14
C GLY A 142 -19.10 -1.38 15.22
N ALA A 143 -19.86 -1.40 16.31
CA ALA A 143 -19.69 -2.36 17.40
C ALA A 143 -19.94 -3.80 16.91
N GLN A 144 -21.00 -4.04 16.14
CA GLN A 144 -21.25 -5.33 15.52
C GLN A 144 -20.14 -5.73 14.54
N GLY A 145 -19.69 -4.79 13.70
CA GLY A 145 -18.57 -5.00 12.79
C GLY A 145 -17.27 -5.33 13.53
N MET A 146 -16.99 -4.66 14.66
CA MET A 146 -15.82 -4.91 15.50
C MET A 146 -15.76 -6.36 15.99
N GLN A 147 -16.87 -6.90 16.47
CA GLN A 147 -16.95 -8.28 16.95
C GLN A 147 -16.57 -9.32 15.90
N TRP A 148 -16.88 -9.07 14.62
CA TRP A 148 -16.54 -9.97 13.51
C TRP A 148 -15.15 -9.71 12.95
N MET A 149 -14.78 -8.46 12.75
CA MET A 149 -13.58 -8.09 11.99
C MET A 149 -12.31 -8.05 12.84
N PHE A 150 -12.40 -7.73 14.14
CA PHE A 150 -11.19 -7.52 14.92
C PHE A 150 -10.40 -8.82 15.16
N ASN A 151 -11.09 -9.98 15.18
CA ASN A 151 -10.46 -11.30 15.23
C ASN A 151 -9.43 -11.52 14.10
N TYR A 152 -9.62 -10.82 12.99
CA TYR A 152 -8.73 -10.90 11.83
C TYR A 152 -7.28 -10.54 12.16
N ILE A 153 -7.04 -9.64 13.13
CA ILE A 153 -5.66 -9.24 13.47
C ILE A 153 -4.83 -10.43 13.98
N LEU A 154 -5.39 -11.27 14.81
CA LEU A 154 -4.70 -12.46 15.32
C LEU A 154 -4.46 -13.47 14.19
N LEU A 155 -5.47 -13.75 13.40
CA LEU A 155 -5.39 -14.71 12.29
C LEU A 155 -4.36 -14.28 11.24
N VAL A 156 -4.38 -13.01 10.84
CA VAL A 156 -3.45 -12.49 9.83
C VAL A 156 -2.02 -12.39 10.36
N SER A 157 -1.83 -12.10 11.66
CA SER A 157 -0.49 -12.05 12.25
C SER A 157 0.13 -13.45 12.34
N LEU A 158 -0.64 -14.45 12.73
CA LEU A 158 -0.20 -15.85 12.69
C LEU A 158 0.04 -16.34 11.24
N SER A 159 -0.81 -15.91 10.29
CA SER A 159 -0.62 -16.19 8.87
C SER A 159 0.69 -15.57 8.35
N ALA A 160 1.04 -14.36 8.76
CA ALA A 160 2.28 -13.71 8.36
C ALA A 160 3.54 -14.40 8.93
N LEU A 161 3.47 -14.87 10.17
CA LEU A 161 4.52 -15.72 10.76
C LEU A 161 4.69 -17.01 9.94
N ALA A 162 3.57 -17.66 9.59
CA ALA A 162 3.56 -18.84 8.73
C ALA A 162 4.18 -18.56 7.35
N MET A 163 3.80 -17.45 6.72
CA MET A 163 4.38 -17.00 5.45
C MET A 163 5.89 -16.78 5.56
N ALA A 164 6.37 -16.16 6.62
CA ALA A 164 7.80 -15.91 6.82
C ALA A 164 8.58 -17.23 6.97
N VAL A 165 8.08 -18.20 7.73
CA VAL A 165 8.67 -19.55 7.85
C VAL A 165 8.70 -20.25 6.49
N LEU A 166 7.58 -20.26 5.74
CA LEU A 166 7.52 -20.92 4.43
C LEU A 166 8.47 -20.27 3.41
N ASN A 167 8.54 -18.94 3.40
CA ASN A 167 9.42 -18.18 2.52
C ASN A 167 10.90 -18.47 2.82
N SER A 168 11.29 -18.58 4.11
CA SER A 168 12.65 -18.94 4.51
C SER A 168 13.05 -20.35 4.07
N HIS A 169 12.08 -21.24 3.88
CA HIS A 169 12.27 -22.60 3.31
C HIS A 169 12.12 -22.65 1.78
N GLY A 170 12.07 -21.51 1.09
CA GLY A 170 11.90 -21.45 -0.37
C GLY A 170 10.52 -21.87 -0.87
N LYS A 171 9.49 -21.92 0.00
CA LYS A 171 8.12 -22.27 -0.35
C LYS A 171 7.30 -20.99 -0.55
N PHE A 172 7.28 -20.43 -1.76
CA PHE A 172 6.66 -19.14 -2.04
C PHE A 172 5.21 -19.23 -2.53
N THR A 173 4.79 -20.36 -3.11
CA THR A 173 3.47 -20.52 -3.77
C THR A 173 2.31 -20.39 -2.79
N VAL A 174 2.34 -21.12 -1.67
CA VAL A 174 1.27 -21.11 -0.66
C VAL A 174 1.17 -19.74 0.04
N PRO A 175 2.29 -19.12 0.47
CA PRO A 175 2.29 -17.73 0.94
C PRO A 175 1.66 -16.73 -0.04
N ALA A 176 1.98 -16.84 -1.33
CA ALA A 176 1.43 -15.93 -2.35
C ALA A 176 -0.07 -16.12 -2.59
N LEU A 177 -0.59 -17.35 -2.44
CA LEU A 177 -2.00 -17.67 -2.62
C LEU A 177 -2.86 -17.22 -1.42
N SER A 178 -2.30 -17.19 -0.21
CA SER A 178 -3.07 -16.98 1.02
C SER A 178 -3.81 -15.62 1.08
N PRO A 179 -3.24 -14.45 0.67
CA PRO A 179 -3.97 -13.19 0.63
C PRO A 179 -5.08 -13.16 -0.44
N LEU A 180 -4.92 -13.94 -1.52
CA LEU A 180 -5.95 -14.07 -2.55
C LEU A 180 -7.19 -14.78 -1.99
N LEU A 181 -6.99 -15.84 -1.21
CA LEU A 181 -8.09 -16.57 -0.55
C LEU A 181 -8.84 -15.70 0.45
N PHE A 182 -8.14 -14.85 1.21
CA PHE A 182 -8.75 -13.84 2.07
C PHE A 182 -9.71 -12.93 1.30
N THR A 183 -9.21 -12.38 0.21
CA THR A 183 -10.00 -11.43 -0.59
C THR A 183 -11.18 -12.13 -1.26
N LEU A 184 -10.97 -13.35 -1.80
CA LEU A 184 -12.03 -14.14 -2.41
C LEU A 184 -13.13 -14.50 -1.40
N ALA A 185 -12.77 -14.94 -0.19
CA ALA A 185 -13.74 -15.25 0.87
C ALA A 185 -14.58 -14.02 1.23
N THR A 186 -13.95 -12.83 1.33
CA THR A 186 -14.66 -11.57 1.61
C THR A 186 -15.62 -11.21 0.47
N VAL A 187 -15.18 -11.34 -0.78
CA VAL A 187 -16.04 -11.12 -1.98
C VAL A 187 -17.23 -12.05 -1.98
N LEU A 188 -17.00 -13.36 -1.82
CA LEU A 188 -18.07 -14.36 -1.80
C LEU A 188 -19.06 -14.11 -0.65
N SER A 189 -18.56 -13.73 0.53
CA SER A 189 -19.41 -13.40 1.67
C SER A 189 -20.31 -12.20 1.37
N ILE A 190 -19.77 -11.11 0.80
CA ILE A 190 -20.57 -9.92 0.41
C ILE A 190 -21.64 -10.33 -0.60
N VAL A 191 -21.31 -11.13 -1.62
CA VAL A 191 -22.26 -11.49 -2.68
C VAL A 191 -23.36 -12.43 -2.17
N PHE A 192 -22.99 -13.48 -1.43
CA PHE A 192 -23.95 -14.54 -1.07
C PHE A 192 -24.64 -14.33 0.29
N LEU A 193 -24.01 -13.59 1.22
CA LEU A 193 -24.57 -13.41 2.56
C LEU A 193 -25.23 -12.04 2.75
N ASN A 194 -25.10 -11.11 1.79
CA ASN A 194 -25.70 -9.77 1.90
C ASN A 194 -27.23 -9.84 2.13
N GLY A 195 -27.95 -10.70 1.42
CA GLY A 195 -29.40 -10.83 1.55
C GLY A 195 -29.88 -11.21 2.96
N ARG A 196 -29.03 -11.90 3.75
CA ARG A 196 -29.39 -12.35 5.13
C ARG A 196 -28.78 -11.48 6.23
N PHE A 197 -27.54 -11.03 6.04
CA PHE A 197 -26.76 -10.33 7.07
C PHE A 197 -26.52 -8.86 6.73
N GLY A 198 -26.99 -8.40 5.58
CA GLY A 198 -26.78 -7.04 5.14
C GLY A 198 -25.30 -6.66 5.13
N ILE A 199 -24.99 -5.48 5.63
CA ILE A 199 -23.61 -4.94 5.64
C ILE A 199 -22.63 -5.78 6.49
N LEU A 200 -23.11 -6.53 7.49
CA LEU A 200 -22.28 -7.41 8.31
C LEU A 200 -21.70 -8.59 7.53
N SER A 201 -22.21 -8.90 6.33
CA SER A 201 -21.62 -9.89 5.43
C SER A 201 -20.14 -9.63 5.15
N MET A 202 -19.72 -8.35 5.10
CA MET A 202 -18.29 -8.00 5.02
C MET A 202 -17.52 -8.48 6.26
N GLY A 203 -18.06 -8.29 7.46
CA GLY A 203 -17.42 -8.72 8.71
C GLY A 203 -17.23 -10.22 8.78
N ILE A 204 -18.27 -10.98 8.43
CA ILE A 204 -18.22 -12.44 8.31
C ILE A 204 -17.16 -12.87 7.29
N GLY A 205 -17.12 -12.20 6.12
CA GLY A 205 -16.15 -12.46 5.07
C GLY A 205 -14.70 -12.18 5.51
N VAL A 206 -14.47 -11.14 6.29
CA VAL A 206 -13.13 -10.83 6.85
C VAL A 206 -12.69 -11.93 7.82
N LEU A 207 -13.57 -12.40 8.69
CA LEU A 207 -13.25 -13.50 9.61
C LEU A 207 -12.98 -14.81 8.86
N LEU A 208 -13.88 -15.22 7.97
CA LEU A 208 -13.71 -16.44 7.15
C LEU A 208 -12.44 -16.35 6.29
N GLY A 209 -12.19 -15.19 5.70
CA GLY A 209 -10.99 -14.93 4.91
C GLY A 209 -9.71 -15.08 5.74
N GLY A 210 -9.69 -14.55 6.97
CA GLY A 210 -8.57 -14.71 7.90
C GLY A 210 -8.31 -16.17 8.27
N ILE A 211 -9.37 -16.92 8.55
CA ILE A 211 -9.30 -18.38 8.83
C ILE A 211 -8.72 -19.12 7.62
N LEU A 212 -9.25 -18.90 6.41
CA LEU A 212 -8.77 -19.55 5.19
C LEU A 212 -7.32 -19.18 4.87
N GLN A 213 -6.97 -17.91 5.06
CA GLN A 213 -5.60 -17.41 4.84
C GLN A 213 -4.58 -18.12 5.72
N LEU A 214 -4.90 -18.40 6.98
CA LEU A 214 -4.05 -19.15 7.90
C LEU A 214 -4.11 -20.67 7.59
N ALA A 215 -5.32 -21.22 7.43
CA ALA A 215 -5.55 -22.65 7.29
C ALA A 215 -4.82 -23.25 6.09
N VAL A 216 -4.80 -22.56 4.94
CA VAL A 216 -4.11 -23.05 3.72
C VAL A 216 -2.60 -23.24 3.91
N GLN A 217 -1.98 -22.55 4.88
CA GLN A 217 -0.55 -22.63 5.16
C GLN A 217 -0.18 -23.78 6.11
N ILE A 218 -1.13 -24.21 6.97
CA ILE A 218 -0.89 -25.23 8.01
C ILE A 218 -0.36 -26.55 7.44
N PRO A 219 -0.90 -27.11 6.35
CA PRO A 219 -0.37 -28.36 5.80
C PRO A 219 1.09 -28.26 5.36
N SER A 220 1.46 -27.12 4.75
CA SER A 220 2.84 -26.88 4.30
C SER A 220 3.81 -26.68 5.48
N LEU A 221 3.37 -26.02 6.55
CA LEU A 221 4.15 -25.89 7.79
C LEU A 221 4.40 -27.24 8.45
N ARG A 222 3.35 -28.07 8.57
CA ARG A 222 3.44 -29.41 9.15
C ARG A 222 4.40 -30.31 8.38
N LYS A 223 4.41 -30.24 7.04
CA LYS A 223 5.36 -30.98 6.20
C LYS A 223 6.81 -30.59 6.45
N LEU A 224 7.06 -29.36 6.91
CA LEU A 224 8.38 -28.87 7.31
C LEU A 224 8.73 -29.13 8.80
N GLY A 225 7.84 -29.84 9.50
CA GLY A 225 8.01 -30.18 10.91
C GLY A 225 7.70 -29.03 11.89
N TYR A 226 7.12 -27.92 11.40
CA TYR A 226 6.70 -26.84 12.28
C TYR A 226 5.35 -27.16 12.92
N SER A 227 5.28 -27.04 14.23
CA SER A 227 4.05 -27.20 14.99
C SER A 227 3.28 -25.87 15.02
N VAL A 228 1.95 -25.96 14.98
CA VAL A 228 1.07 -24.80 15.25
C VAL A 228 0.93 -24.53 16.75
N ARG A 229 1.55 -25.37 17.61
CA ARG A 229 1.46 -25.24 19.07
C ARG A 229 2.35 -24.11 19.55
N PRO A 230 1.81 -23.11 20.27
CA PRO A 230 2.59 -22.04 20.87
C PRO A 230 3.47 -22.59 22.01
N ASP A 231 4.71 -22.12 22.10
CA ASP A 231 5.61 -22.35 23.24
C ASP A 231 5.72 -21.05 24.04
N PHE A 232 5.15 -21.04 25.22
CA PHE A 232 5.08 -19.86 26.09
C PHE A 232 6.37 -19.62 26.89
N HIS A 233 7.40 -20.47 26.76
CA HIS A 233 8.71 -20.26 27.37
C HIS A 233 9.51 -19.23 26.55
N LEU A 234 9.22 -17.95 26.77
CA LEU A 234 9.82 -16.84 25.99
C LEU A 234 11.27 -16.53 26.39
N ALA A 235 11.84 -17.20 27.39
CA ALA A 235 13.25 -17.08 27.79
C ALA A 235 14.17 -17.78 26.75
N ASN A 236 14.14 -17.32 25.51
CA ASN A 236 14.90 -17.86 24.38
C ASN A 236 15.73 -16.73 23.76
N PRO A 237 17.08 -16.88 23.67
CA PRO A 237 17.95 -15.85 23.11
C PRO A 237 17.58 -15.44 21.69
N ASP A 238 17.18 -16.38 20.83
CA ASP A 238 16.77 -16.10 19.46
C ASP A 238 15.47 -15.28 19.40
N PHE A 239 14.53 -15.56 20.31
CA PHE A 239 13.32 -14.76 20.47
C PHE A 239 13.66 -13.33 20.92
N THR A 240 14.48 -13.18 21.97
CA THR A 240 14.91 -11.88 22.48
C THR A 240 15.61 -11.06 21.38
N ARG A 241 16.50 -11.68 20.63
CA ARG A 241 17.17 -11.05 19.48
C ARG A 241 16.17 -10.59 18.40
N THR A 242 15.18 -11.42 18.10
CA THR A 242 14.12 -11.06 17.13
C THR A 242 13.32 -9.85 17.60
N VAL A 243 12.91 -9.81 18.86
CA VAL A 243 12.15 -8.69 19.43
C VAL A 243 12.98 -7.40 19.47
N GLN A 244 14.25 -7.48 19.85
CA GLN A 244 15.17 -6.34 19.85
C GLN A 244 15.37 -5.73 18.45
N LEU A 245 15.40 -6.56 17.41
CA LEU A 245 15.45 -6.10 16.02
C LEU A 245 14.10 -5.53 15.56
N TRP A 246 12.98 -6.11 16.01
CA TRP A 246 11.65 -5.72 15.58
C TRP A 246 11.22 -4.35 16.12
N VAL A 247 11.53 -4.01 17.38
CA VAL A 247 11.11 -2.75 18.02
C VAL A 247 11.52 -1.50 17.24
N PRO A 248 12.77 -1.32 16.77
CA PRO A 248 13.15 -0.19 15.93
C PRO A 248 12.41 -0.15 14.57
N TYR A 249 12.20 -1.31 13.96
CA TYR A 249 11.41 -1.40 12.72
C TYR A 249 9.95 -1.02 12.96
N LEU A 250 9.37 -1.49 14.06
CA LEU A 250 8.02 -1.15 14.47
C LEU A 250 7.86 0.37 14.64
N ALA A 251 8.78 1.02 15.35
CA ALA A 251 8.76 2.47 15.54
C ALA A 251 8.75 3.24 14.21
N SER A 252 9.60 2.85 13.25
CA SER A 252 9.66 3.51 11.95
C SER A 252 8.43 3.22 11.06
N ALA A 253 7.86 2.01 11.13
CA ALA A 253 6.67 1.63 10.37
C ALA A 253 5.36 2.20 10.97
N SER A 254 5.38 2.60 12.24
CA SER A 254 4.20 3.11 12.94
C SER A 254 3.77 4.49 12.45
N ILE A 255 4.69 5.36 12.07
CA ILE A 255 4.38 6.76 11.73
C ILE A 255 3.35 6.87 10.59
N PRO A 256 3.51 6.23 9.42
CA PRO A 256 2.51 6.27 8.36
C PRO A 256 1.17 5.65 8.79
N THR A 257 1.22 4.63 9.64
CA THR A 257 0.03 3.95 10.17
C THR A 257 -0.75 4.86 11.12
N VAL A 258 -0.05 5.59 11.99
CA VAL A 258 -0.63 6.58 12.90
C VAL A 258 -1.28 7.71 12.10
N THR A 259 -0.61 8.25 11.08
CA THR A 259 -1.17 9.31 10.22
C THR A 259 -2.46 8.84 9.54
N GLN A 260 -2.48 7.61 9.01
CA GLN A 260 -3.67 7.04 8.39
C GLN A 260 -4.81 6.82 9.40
N PHE A 261 -4.48 6.45 10.62
CA PHE A 261 -5.46 6.33 11.71
C PHE A 261 -6.10 7.68 12.05
N PHE A 262 -5.30 8.76 12.18
CA PHE A 262 -5.81 10.10 12.43
C PHE A 262 -6.68 10.63 11.28
N ALA A 263 -6.28 10.42 10.03
CA ALA A 263 -7.11 10.80 8.88
C ALA A 263 -8.50 10.16 8.96
N GLN A 264 -8.56 8.90 9.38
CA GLN A 264 -9.80 8.15 9.53
C GLN A 264 -10.63 8.61 10.74
N LEU A 265 -9.96 8.86 11.88
CA LEU A 265 -10.59 9.43 13.08
C LEU A 265 -11.21 10.80 12.77
N PHE A 266 -10.55 11.65 12.00
CA PHE A 266 -11.10 12.94 11.62
C PHE A 266 -12.26 12.81 10.62
N ALA A 267 -12.15 11.88 9.67
CA ALA A 267 -13.22 11.63 8.70
C ALA A 267 -14.48 11.04 9.36
N SER A 268 -14.33 10.23 10.41
CA SER A 268 -15.47 9.63 11.11
C SER A 268 -16.35 10.66 11.83
N GLY A 269 -15.79 11.81 12.19
CA GLY A 269 -16.52 12.94 12.76
C GLY A 269 -17.18 13.87 11.72
N LEU A 270 -17.04 13.61 10.42
CA LEU A 270 -17.63 14.39 9.34
C LEU A 270 -18.95 13.75 8.84
N GLU A 271 -19.48 14.30 7.74
CA GLU A 271 -20.70 13.84 7.08
C GLU A 271 -20.60 12.38 6.60
N ASP A 272 -21.78 11.75 6.40
CA ASP A 272 -21.88 10.40 5.87
C ASP A 272 -21.20 10.29 4.51
N GLY A 273 -20.46 9.21 4.31
CA GLY A 273 -19.67 8.97 3.11
C GLY A 273 -18.23 9.46 3.20
N SER A 274 -17.84 10.21 4.25
CA SER A 274 -16.49 10.78 4.38
C SER A 274 -15.40 9.72 4.49
N VAL A 275 -15.59 8.70 5.31
CA VAL A 275 -14.62 7.59 5.43
C VAL A 275 -14.58 6.79 4.14
N SER A 276 -15.74 6.50 3.54
CA SER A 276 -15.86 5.81 2.25
C SER A 276 -15.18 6.61 1.12
N ALA A 277 -15.31 7.95 1.12
CA ALA A 277 -14.65 8.82 0.16
C ALA A 277 -13.12 8.72 0.25
N ILE A 278 -12.53 8.71 1.46
CA ILE A 278 -11.09 8.50 1.64
C ILE A 278 -10.67 7.11 1.12
N VAL A 279 -11.36 6.05 1.53
CA VAL A 279 -11.02 4.67 1.14
C VAL A 279 -11.06 4.52 -0.38
N ASN A 280 -12.11 5.00 -1.02
CA ASN A 280 -12.27 4.92 -2.47
C ASN A 280 -11.25 5.80 -3.21
N SER A 281 -10.98 7.02 -2.73
CA SER A 281 -9.99 7.90 -3.35
C SER A 281 -8.57 7.34 -3.26
N VAL A 282 -8.17 6.84 -2.10
CA VAL A 282 -6.84 6.24 -1.90
C VAL A 282 -6.68 5.00 -2.77
N MET A 283 -7.74 4.23 -3.02
CA MET A 283 -7.70 3.09 -3.94
C MET A 283 -7.20 3.49 -5.34
N PHE A 284 -7.76 4.56 -5.93
CA PHE A 284 -7.32 5.06 -7.24
C PHE A 284 -5.95 5.70 -7.20
N LEU A 285 -5.61 6.43 -6.13
CA LEU A 285 -4.29 7.02 -5.92
C LEU A 285 -3.18 5.96 -5.88
N GLN A 286 -3.47 4.80 -5.28
CA GLN A 286 -2.50 3.70 -5.16
C GLN A 286 -2.15 3.02 -6.50
N ILE A 287 -2.95 3.21 -7.55
CA ILE A 287 -2.65 2.62 -8.87
C ILE A 287 -1.35 3.20 -9.45
N PRO A 288 -1.21 4.51 -9.69
CA PRO A 288 0.03 5.07 -10.23
C PRO A 288 1.22 4.91 -9.27
N ILE A 289 1.03 5.04 -7.95
CA ILE A 289 2.10 4.82 -6.97
C ILE A 289 2.58 3.37 -7.02
N GLY A 290 1.66 2.42 -6.99
CA GLY A 290 1.97 0.98 -6.97
C GLY A 290 2.60 0.47 -8.28
N ILE A 291 2.28 1.08 -9.40
CA ILE A 291 2.87 0.72 -10.70
C ILE A 291 4.20 1.43 -10.90
N PHE A 292 4.21 2.75 -10.83
CA PHE A 292 5.37 3.55 -11.26
C PHE A 292 6.42 3.69 -10.16
N THR A 293 6.02 4.14 -8.96
CA THR A 293 6.98 4.34 -7.87
C THR A 293 7.58 3.02 -7.39
N ALA A 294 6.76 1.96 -7.29
CA ALA A 294 7.25 0.66 -6.89
C ALA A 294 8.23 0.07 -7.92
N SER A 295 7.94 0.20 -9.23
CA SER A 295 8.83 -0.29 -10.29
C SER A 295 10.17 0.42 -10.28
N ILE A 296 10.18 1.75 -10.18
CA ILE A 296 11.42 2.55 -10.12
C ILE A 296 12.23 2.17 -8.87
N ASN A 297 11.58 2.04 -7.72
CA ASN A 297 12.23 1.62 -6.49
C ASN A 297 12.85 0.22 -6.61
N THR A 298 12.16 -0.74 -7.22
CA THR A 298 12.65 -2.11 -7.38
C THR A 298 13.92 -2.16 -8.23
N VAL A 299 14.02 -1.33 -9.26
CA VAL A 299 15.19 -1.30 -10.15
C VAL A 299 16.33 -0.47 -9.57
N LEU A 300 16.04 0.70 -9.01
CA LEU A 300 17.08 1.64 -8.59
C LEU A 300 17.61 1.40 -7.17
N PHE A 301 16.81 0.85 -6.26
CA PHE A 301 17.26 0.63 -4.89
C PHE A 301 18.48 -0.29 -4.77
N PRO A 302 18.55 -1.47 -5.43
CA PRO A 302 19.75 -2.31 -5.41
C PRO A 302 20.97 -1.62 -6.05
N ARG A 303 20.74 -0.82 -7.10
CA ARG A 303 21.79 -0.04 -7.76
C ARG A 303 22.36 1.03 -6.83
N MET A 304 21.49 1.82 -6.21
CA MET A 304 21.89 2.84 -5.22
C MET A 304 22.62 2.22 -4.04
N SER A 305 22.16 1.06 -3.53
CA SER A 305 22.85 0.35 -2.43
C SER A 305 24.25 -0.08 -2.79
N ARG A 306 24.47 -0.62 -4.01
CA ARG A 306 25.83 -0.97 -4.48
C ARG A 306 26.72 0.26 -4.67
N GLN A 307 26.18 1.37 -5.22
CA GLN A 307 26.90 2.61 -5.39
C GLN A 307 27.28 3.25 -4.04
N ALA A 308 26.36 3.21 -3.06
CA ALA A 308 26.60 3.68 -1.71
C ALA A 308 27.72 2.87 -1.02
N THR A 309 27.70 1.53 -1.15
CA THR A 309 28.74 0.65 -0.59
C THR A 309 30.13 0.90 -1.22
N ARG A 310 30.15 1.25 -2.51
CA ARG A 310 31.41 1.56 -3.24
C ARG A 310 31.84 3.01 -3.08
N SER A 311 31.11 3.83 -2.30
CA SER A 311 31.33 5.27 -2.17
C SER A 311 31.30 6.03 -3.51
N ASP A 312 30.61 5.48 -4.51
CA ASP A 312 30.42 6.07 -5.83
C ASP A 312 29.35 7.18 -5.76
N ARG A 313 29.79 8.37 -5.37
CA ARG A 313 28.90 9.54 -5.21
C ARG A 313 28.34 10.02 -6.54
N GLU A 314 29.10 9.97 -7.61
CA GLU A 314 28.67 10.42 -8.93
C GLU A 314 27.61 9.48 -9.53
N GLY A 315 27.86 8.19 -9.49
CA GLY A 315 26.88 7.18 -9.89
C GLY A 315 25.60 7.26 -9.06
N LEU A 316 25.72 7.47 -7.74
CA LEU A 316 24.56 7.62 -6.85
C LEU A 316 23.75 8.87 -7.18
N ARG A 317 24.43 10.02 -7.43
CA ARG A 317 23.79 11.25 -7.89
C ARG A 317 23.05 11.06 -9.22
N GLY A 318 23.67 10.37 -10.18
CA GLY A 318 23.06 10.03 -11.46
C GLY A 318 21.83 9.14 -11.29
N SER A 319 21.90 8.12 -10.43
CA SER A 319 20.75 7.24 -10.13
C SER A 319 19.60 7.97 -9.46
N VAL A 320 19.88 8.92 -8.56
CA VAL A 320 18.86 9.74 -7.89
C VAL A 320 18.20 10.70 -8.88
N SER A 321 18.97 11.40 -9.71
CA SER A 321 18.45 12.29 -10.75
C SER A 321 17.53 11.53 -11.71
N TYR A 322 17.99 10.39 -12.24
CA TYR A 322 17.22 9.54 -13.14
C TYR A 322 15.92 9.04 -12.49
N GLY A 323 15.97 8.64 -11.21
CA GLY A 323 14.78 8.19 -10.48
C GLY A 323 13.73 9.29 -10.32
N ILE A 324 14.15 10.50 -9.92
CA ILE A 324 13.26 11.67 -9.78
C ILE A 324 12.68 12.06 -11.15
N GLU A 325 13.51 12.12 -12.20
CA GLU A 325 13.07 12.44 -13.56
C GLU A 325 12.04 11.42 -14.09
N SER A 326 12.29 10.13 -13.86
CA SER A 326 11.36 9.07 -14.24
C SER A 326 10.02 9.18 -13.52
N LEU A 327 10.04 9.48 -12.21
CA LEU A 327 8.82 9.72 -11.43
C LEU A 327 8.04 10.94 -11.94
N ILE A 328 8.72 12.04 -12.26
CA ILE A 328 8.09 13.24 -12.83
C ILE A 328 7.37 12.89 -14.13
N VAL A 329 8.06 12.21 -15.04
CA VAL A 329 7.51 11.84 -16.36
C VAL A 329 6.27 10.96 -16.25
N LEU A 330 6.19 10.11 -15.25
CA LEU A 330 5.08 9.18 -15.06
C LEU A 330 3.96 9.74 -14.16
N LEU A 331 4.33 10.43 -13.08
CA LEU A 331 3.35 10.87 -12.08
C LEU A 331 2.71 12.22 -12.41
N VAL A 332 3.35 13.12 -13.16
CA VAL A 332 2.74 14.40 -13.57
C VAL A 332 1.51 14.18 -14.45
N PRO A 333 1.57 13.38 -15.56
CA PRO A 333 0.37 13.08 -16.32
C PRO A 333 -0.68 12.32 -15.49
N SER A 334 -0.25 11.42 -14.61
CA SER A 334 -1.16 10.71 -13.70
C SER A 334 -1.90 11.68 -12.77
N THR A 335 -1.21 12.70 -12.24
CA THR A 335 -1.80 13.78 -11.45
C THR A 335 -2.86 14.54 -12.26
N VAL A 336 -2.51 14.97 -13.48
CA VAL A 336 -3.43 15.69 -14.38
C VAL A 336 -4.66 14.83 -14.68
N LEU A 337 -4.46 13.56 -15.02
CA LEU A 337 -5.55 12.62 -15.29
C LEU A 337 -6.48 12.46 -14.08
N LEU A 338 -5.94 12.20 -12.89
CA LEU A 338 -6.75 12.00 -11.69
C LEU A 338 -7.42 13.29 -11.20
N CYS A 339 -6.78 14.46 -11.36
CA CYS A 339 -7.39 15.74 -10.98
C CYS A 339 -8.54 16.14 -11.91
N LEU A 340 -8.37 15.98 -13.22
CA LEU A 340 -9.34 16.44 -14.21
C LEU A 340 -10.39 15.40 -14.56
N PHE A 341 -10.02 14.12 -14.58
CA PHE A 341 -10.88 13.01 -15.02
C PHE A 341 -11.25 12.05 -13.87
N GLY A 342 -10.87 12.37 -12.64
CA GLY A 342 -11.10 11.53 -11.46
C GLY A 342 -12.57 11.26 -11.18
N ARG A 343 -13.45 12.22 -11.45
CA ARG A 343 -14.91 12.07 -11.29
C ARG A 343 -15.46 10.99 -12.25
N GLU A 344 -15.08 11.05 -13.50
CA GLU A 344 -15.47 10.09 -14.52
C GLU A 344 -14.92 8.70 -14.23
N ILE A 345 -13.66 8.61 -13.81
CA ILE A 345 -13.01 7.34 -13.43
C ILE A 345 -13.74 6.69 -12.25
N ILE A 346 -14.06 7.45 -11.19
CA ILE A 346 -14.81 6.94 -10.03
C ILE A 346 -16.22 6.52 -10.45
N ALA A 347 -16.88 7.33 -11.27
CA ALA A 347 -18.22 7.01 -11.78
C ALA A 347 -18.22 5.71 -12.58
N ALA A 348 -17.27 5.53 -13.51
CA ALA A 348 -17.14 4.31 -14.30
C ALA A 348 -16.85 3.06 -13.46
N ALA A 349 -16.07 3.22 -12.40
CA ALA A 349 -15.65 2.10 -11.57
C ALA A 349 -16.67 1.73 -10.47
N LEU A 350 -17.28 2.72 -9.82
CA LEU A 350 -18.04 2.54 -8.58
C LEU A 350 -19.50 2.95 -8.65
N GLN A 351 -19.92 3.86 -9.55
CA GLN A 351 -21.28 4.44 -9.55
C GLN A 351 -22.31 3.42 -10.04
N ARG A 352 -22.61 2.45 -9.18
CA ARG A 352 -23.62 1.40 -9.40
C ARG A 352 -24.30 1.06 -8.08
N GLY A 353 -25.53 0.53 -8.15
CA GLY A 353 -26.29 0.15 -6.96
C GLY A 353 -26.48 1.31 -6.00
N HIS A 354 -26.09 1.14 -4.76
CA HIS A 354 -26.23 2.17 -3.72
C HIS A 354 -25.13 3.25 -3.76
N PHE A 355 -24.07 3.11 -4.56
CA PHE A 355 -23.06 4.16 -4.73
C PHE A 355 -23.55 5.19 -5.76
N ASN A 356 -24.15 6.25 -5.27
CA ASN A 356 -24.86 7.26 -6.07
C ASN A 356 -23.94 8.41 -6.56
N GLN A 357 -24.53 9.39 -7.22
CA GLN A 357 -23.82 10.56 -7.75
C GLN A 357 -23.19 11.42 -6.63
N ALA A 358 -23.88 11.58 -5.49
CA ALA A 358 -23.34 12.35 -4.35
C ALA A 358 -22.08 11.69 -3.80
N ALA A 359 -22.08 10.36 -3.63
CA ALA A 359 -20.90 9.60 -3.23
C ALA A 359 -19.74 9.73 -4.25
N THR A 360 -20.08 9.72 -5.55
CA THR A 360 -19.09 9.95 -6.63
C THR A 360 -18.46 11.33 -6.53
N LEU A 361 -19.24 12.38 -6.31
CA LEU A 361 -18.74 13.75 -6.16
C LEU A 361 -17.85 13.89 -4.92
N LEU A 362 -18.29 13.36 -3.79
CA LEU A 362 -17.51 13.41 -2.55
C LEU A 362 -16.17 12.70 -2.71
N ALA A 363 -16.18 11.47 -3.25
CA ALA A 363 -14.96 10.70 -3.51
C ALA A 363 -14.05 11.37 -4.55
N SER A 364 -14.61 11.98 -5.61
CA SER A 364 -13.79 12.65 -6.63
C SER A 364 -13.11 13.92 -6.12
N ARG A 365 -13.80 14.73 -5.32
CA ARG A 365 -13.20 15.91 -4.67
C ARG A 365 -12.07 15.49 -3.71
N THR A 366 -12.30 14.43 -2.96
CA THR A 366 -11.27 13.84 -2.06
C THR A 366 -10.09 13.29 -2.86
N LEU A 367 -10.35 12.61 -4.00
CA LEU A 367 -9.31 12.12 -4.89
C LEU A 367 -8.46 13.27 -5.46
N THR A 368 -9.07 14.37 -5.88
CA THR A 368 -8.36 15.56 -6.35
C THR A 368 -7.43 16.10 -5.27
N GLY A 369 -7.90 16.19 -4.03
CA GLY A 369 -7.07 16.60 -2.89
C GLY A 369 -5.82 15.75 -2.71
N TYR A 370 -5.94 14.42 -2.81
CA TYR A 370 -4.78 13.50 -2.77
C TYR A 370 -3.93 13.55 -4.03
N ALA A 371 -4.56 13.68 -5.22
CA ALA A 371 -3.86 13.60 -6.50
C ALA A 371 -2.89 14.78 -6.72
N VAL A 372 -3.18 15.96 -6.19
CA VAL A 372 -2.25 17.10 -6.23
C VAL A 372 -0.90 16.76 -5.58
N GLY A 373 -0.89 15.93 -4.55
CA GLY A 373 0.33 15.48 -3.87
C GLY A 373 0.99 14.23 -4.48
N LEU A 374 0.39 13.62 -5.50
CA LEU A 374 0.82 12.32 -6.04
C LEU A 374 2.30 12.25 -6.43
N LEU A 375 2.78 13.29 -7.16
CA LEU A 375 4.19 13.39 -7.54
C LEU A 375 5.10 13.40 -6.30
N PHE A 376 4.75 14.23 -5.33
CA PHE A 376 5.57 14.41 -4.13
C PHE A 376 5.55 13.17 -3.23
N MET A 377 4.42 12.46 -3.16
CA MET A 377 4.34 11.15 -2.49
C MET A 377 5.30 10.14 -3.13
N GLY A 378 5.32 10.06 -4.46
CA GLY A 378 6.23 9.17 -5.18
C GLY A 378 7.70 9.53 -4.97
N VAL A 379 8.04 10.81 -5.09
CA VAL A 379 9.41 11.32 -4.85
C VAL A 379 9.83 11.10 -3.38
N TYR A 380 8.94 11.34 -2.43
CA TYR A 380 9.19 11.10 -1.01
C TYR A 380 9.55 9.64 -0.74
N GLN A 381 8.73 8.70 -1.23
CA GLN A 381 8.99 7.25 -1.08
C GLN A 381 10.30 6.83 -1.74
N PHE A 382 10.64 7.39 -2.89
CA PHE A 382 11.89 7.12 -3.58
C PHE A 382 13.11 7.65 -2.79
N LEU A 383 13.03 8.88 -2.31
CA LEU A 383 14.11 9.48 -1.52
C LEU A 383 14.31 8.78 -0.17
N GLN A 384 13.26 8.26 0.45
CA GLN A 384 13.42 7.39 1.63
C GLN A 384 14.31 6.16 1.31
N ARG A 385 14.11 5.53 0.13
CA ARG A 385 14.96 4.40 -0.32
C ARG A 385 16.42 4.80 -0.52
N LEU A 386 16.68 6.01 -1.00
CA LEU A 386 18.04 6.55 -1.07
C LEU A 386 18.70 6.57 0.32
N PHE A 387 18.02 7.13 1.34
CA PHE A 387 18.61 7.20 2.69
C PHE A 387 18.76 5.82 3.34
N TYR A 388 17.88 4.87 3.06
CA TYR A 388 18.06 3.47 3.47
C TYR A 388 19.29 2.85 2.79
N SER A 389 19.56 3.14 1.53
CA SER A 389 20.76 2.68 0.82
C SER A 389 22.05 3.25 1.43
N LEU A 390 21.98 4.47 1.97
CA LEU A 390 23.06 5.13 2.71
C LEU A 390 23.17 4.68 4.18
N LYS A 391 22.36 3.70 4.61
CA LYS A 391 22.26 3.24 6.01
C LYS A 391 21.92 4.36 7.01
N SER A 392 21.26 5.42 6.53
CA SER A 392 20.85 6.58 7.32
C SER A 392 19.37 6.50 7.68
N PHE A 393 19.02 5.74 8.71
CA PHE A 393 17.62 5.52 9.12
C PHE A 393 17.00 6.72 9.83
N SER A 394 17.81 7.56 10.49
CA SER A 394 17.33 8.73 11.23
C SER A 394 16.68 9.80 10.33
N VAL A 395 17.17 9.97 9.10
CA VAL A 395 16.63 10.98 8.17
C VAL A 395 15.21 10.61 7.69
N PRO A 396 14.95 9.38 7.18
CA PRO A 396 13.58 8.94 6.90
C PRO A 396 12.66 9.02 8.11
N LEU A 397 13.12 8.62 9.30
CA LEU A 397 12.34 8.66 10.53
C LEU A 397 11.93 10.10 10.90
N ALA A 398 12.90 11.04 10.92
CA ALA A 398 12.64 12.45 11.18
C ALA A 398 11.69 13.06 10.13
N SER A 399 11.88 12.73 8.84
CA SER A 399 11.01 13.23 7.78
C SER A 399 9.59 12.68 7.91
N ALA A 400 9.43 11.42 8.31
CA ALA A 400 8.11 10.81 8.54
C ALA A 400 7.39 11.48 9.73
N ALA A 401 8.12 11.80 10.81
CA ALA A 401 7.56 12.54 11.93
C ALA A 401 7.10 13.95 11.52
N VAL A 402 7.90 14.67 10.72
CA VAL A 402 7.54 16.00 10.19
C VAL A 402 6.28 15.89 9.32
N VAL A 403 6.22 14.92 8.40
CA VAL A 403 5.03 14.67 7.56
C VAL A 403 3.81 14.40 8.43
N ALA A 404 3.93 13.53 9.45
CA ALA A 404 2.82 13.20 10.33
C ALA A 404 2.30 14.42 11.11
N VAL A 405 3.21 15.22 11.68
CA VAL A 405 2.83 16.43 12.44
C VAL A 405 2.12 17.43 11.53
N ILE A 406 2.65 17.68 10.33
CA ILE A 406 2.03 18.61 9.37
C ILE A 406 0.67 18.09 8.91
N ASP A 407 0.58 16.79 8.55
CA ASP A 407 -0.66 16.18 8.09
C ASP A 407 -1.76 16.27 9.16
N ILE A 408 -1.45 15.90 10.40
CA ILE A 408 -2.40 15.96 11.52
C ILE A 408 -2.81 17.41 11.82
N ALA A 409 -1.85 18.34 11.90
CA ALA A 409 -2.15 19.73 12.20
C ALA A 409 -3.00 20.40 11.12
N LEU A 410 -2.63 20.22 9.84
CA LEU A 410 -3.43 20.75 8.73
C LEU A 410 -4.78 20.06 8.60
N SER A 411 -4.87 18.77 8.86
CA SER A 411 -6.14 18.03 8.86
C SER A 411 -7.12 18.59 9.89
N LEU A 412 -6.65 18.93 11.11
CA LEU A 412 -7.47 19.57 12.14
C LEU A 412 -8.03 20.93 11.69
N ILE A 413 -7.25 21.70 10.94
CA ILE A 413 -7.66 23.01 10.44
C ILE A 413 -8.59 22.86 9.23
N LEU A 414 -8.18 22.09 8.23
CA LEU A 414 -8.86 22.03 6.94
C LEU A 414 -10.19 21.25 7.00
N LYS A 415 -10.38 20.34 7.93
CA LYS A 415 -11.68 19.66 8.13
C LYS A 415 -12.81 20.59 8.57
N GLU A 416 -12.47 21.70 9.24
CA GLU A 416 -13.46 22.71 9.68
C GLU A 416 -13.79 23.72 8.57
N THR A 417 -13.06 23.72 7.45
CA THR A 417 -13.33 24.56 6.28
C THR A 417 -14.40 23.94 5.37
N PRO A 418 -14.92 24.65 4.35
CA PRO A 418 -15.83 24.07 3.35
C PRO A 418 -15.26 22.87 2.58
N LEU A 419 -13.94 22.60 2.69
CA LEU A 419 -13.29 21.43 2.09
C LEU A 419 -13.68 20.12 2.77
N ARG A 420 -14.03 20.16 4.07
CA ARG A 420 -14.44 18.98 4.84
C ARG A 420 -13.46 17.81 4.64
N VAL A 421 -13.96 16.63 4.19
CA VAL A 421 -13.13 15.44 3.94
C VAL A 421 -12.06 15.68 2.88
N SER A 422 -12.31 16.51 1.87
CA SER A 422 -11.28 16.88 0.89
C SER A 422 -10.13 17.67 1.52
N GLY A 423 -10.39 18.40 2.61
CA GLY A 423 -9.36 19.10 3.40
C GLY A 423 -8.34 18.14 4.00
N LEU A 424 -8.76 16.95 4.46
CA LEU A 424 -7.84 15.90 4.94
C LEU A 424 -6.91 15.42 3.81
N ALA A 425 -7.45 15.29 2.60
CA ALA A 425 -6.67 14.89 1.43
C ALA A 425 -5.64 15.96 1.01
N TYR A 426 -6.02 17.25 1.04
CA TYR A 426 -5.09 18.35 0.79
C TYR A 426 -4.02 18.46 1.88
N ALA A 427 -4.37 18.28 3.15
CA ALA A 427 -3.43 18.26 4.26
C ALA A 427 -2.32 17.21 4.03
N ASN A 428 -2.73 16.01 3.65
CA ASN A 428 -1.83 14.92 3.31
C ASN A 428 -0.91 15.27 2.12
N SER A 429 -1.46 15.85 1.06
CA SER A 429 -0.70 16.31 -0.12
C SER A 429 0.35 17.37 0.23
N ILE A 430 0.01 18.35 1.07
CA ILE A 430 0.93 19.37 1.55
C ILE A 430 2.03 18.75 2.42
N ALA A 431 1.65 17.87 3.35
CA ALA A 431 2.59 17.19 4.23
C ALA A 431 3.63 16.37 3.45
N PHE A 432 3.21 15.58 2.46
CA PHE A 432 4.13 14.83 1.60
C PHE A 432 4.97 15.75 0.70
N THR A 433 4.45 16.88 0.27
CA THR A 433 5.22 17.90 -0.47
C THR A 433 6.37 18.44 0.39
N VAL A 434 6.08 18.84 1.62
CA VAL A 434 7.10 19.31 2.57
C VAL A 434 8.13 18.21 2.85
N GLY A 435 7.68 16.99 3.09
CA GLY A 435 8.55 15.83 3.31
C GLY A 435 9.47 15.54 2.12
N ALA A 436 8.94 15.58 0.89
CA ALA A 436 9.72 15.37 -0.33
C ALA A 436 10.77 16.48 -0.53
N VAL A 437 10.40 17.74 -0.33
CA VAL A 437 11.32 18.87 -0.40
C VAL A 437 12.41 18.75 0.67
N MET A 438 12.06 18.43 1.91
CA MET A 438 13.00 18.21 3.00
C MET A 438 14.02 17.12 2.63
N LEU A 439 13.56 15.96 2.19
CA LEU A 439 14.46 14.86 1.79
C LEU A 439 15.31 15.25 0.57
N ALA A 440 14.76 15.96 -0.41
CA ALA A 440 15.50 16.43 -1.58
C ALA A 440 16.61 17.43 -1.21
N VAL A 441 16.34 18.36 -0.28
CA VAL A 441 17.34 19.30 0.23
C VAL A 441 18.47 18.57 0.96
N ILE A 442 18.14 17.61 1.83
CA ILE A 442 19.15 16.82 2.54
C ILE A 442 19.96 15.95 1.55
N ALA A 443 19.30 15.33 0.57
CA ALA A 443 19.96 14.55 -0.47
C ALA A 443 20.91 15.43 -1.30
N ARG A 444 20.46 16.64 -1.71
CA ARG A 444 21.28 17.60 -2.44
C ARG A 444 22.54 17.99 -1.66
N ARG A 445 22.42 18.26 -0.36
CA ARG A 445 23.56 18.62 0.51
C ARG A 445 24.54 17.44 0.65
N ARG A 446 24.04 16.20 0.85
CA ARG A 446 24.90 15.02 1.05
C ARG A 446 25.62 14.55 -0.22
N LEU A 447 24.96 14.70 -1.38
CA LEU A 447 25.49 14.22 -2.66
C LEU A 447 26.19 15.31 -3.50
N GLY A 448 26.22 16.57 -3.00
CA GLY A 448 26.75 17.70 -3.78
C GLY A 448 25.86 18.10 -4.97
N GLY A 449 24.61 17.59 -5.01
CA GLY A 449 23.62 17.87 -6.05
C GLY A 449 22.72 16.68 -6.35
N ILE A 450 21.58 16.94 -7.02
CA ILE A 450 20.61 15.94 -7.45
C ILE A 450 20.18 16.15 -8.92
N GLY A 451 21.02 16.86 -9.72
CA GLY A 451 20.66 17.13 -11.11
C GLY A 451 19.53 18.15 -11.27
N ALA A 452 19.51 19.24 -10.49
CA ALA A 452 18.39 20.20 -10.47
C ALA A 452 17.97 20.72 -11.86
N ARG A 453 18.94 20.95 -12.78
CA ARG A 453 18.63 21.39 -14.16
C ARG A 453 17.91 20.30 -14.99
N SER A 454 18.32 19.04 -14.87
CA SER A 454 17.68 17.92 -15.58
C SER A 454 16.28 17.64 -15.00
N VAL A 455 16.15 17.67 -13.67
CA VAL A 455 14.87 17.54 -12.96
C VAL A 455 13.89 18.66 -13.35
N ALA A 456 14.33 19.93 -13.39
CA ALA A 456 13.50 21.05 -13.83
C ALA A 456 13.09 20.92 -15.31
N ARG A 457 14.02 20.46 -16.18
CA ARG A 457 13.73 20.22 -17.60
C ARG A 457 12.73 19.07 -17.77
N ALA A 458 12.87 17.99 -16.99
CA ALA A 458 11.92 16.88 -17.00
C ALA A 458 10.52 17.34 -16.55
N LEU A 459 10.45 18.18 -15.50
CA LEU A 459 9.20 18.76 -15.03
C LEU A 459 8.55 19.64 -16.11
N GLY A 460 9.30 20.55 -16.72
CA GLY A 460 8.79 21.41 -17.80
C GLY A 460 8.27 20.59 -18.99
N LYS A 461 9.04 19.59 -19.46
CA LYS A 461 8.59 18.68 -20.53
C LYS A 461 7.34 17.88 -20.14
N SER A 462 7.25 17.42 -18.89
CA SER A 462 6.11 16.63 -18.43
C SER A 462 4.84 17.47 -18.28
N VAL A 463 4.96 18.70 -17.78
CA VAL A 463 3.84 19.64 -17.75
C VAL A 463 3.37 19.96 -19.16
N LEU A 464 4.27 20.35 -20.06
CA LEU A 464 3.94 20.62 -21.47
C LEU A 464 3.33 19.39 -22.17
N GLY A 465 3.85 18.20 -21.91
CA GLY A 465 3.32 16.95 -22.44
C GLY A 465 1.92 16.59 -21.93
N SER A 466 1.56 17.09 -20.74
CA SER A 466 0.23 16.88 -20.15
C SER A 466 -0.81 17.90 -20.60
N VAL A 467 -0.40 19.02 -21.23
CA VAL A 467 -1.33 20.07 -21.72
C VAL A 467 -2.35 19.52 -22.73
N PRO A 468 -1.96 18.79 -23.79
CA PRO A 468 -2.93 18.25 -24.74
C PRO A 468 -3.91 17.26 -24.09
N MET A 469 -3.45 16.46 -23.11
CA MET A 469 -4.33 15.61 -22.30
C MET A 469 -5.35 16.45 -21.55
N ALA A 470 -4.93 17.52 -20.88
CA ALA A 470 -5.81 18.40 -20.11
C ALA A 470 -6.85 19.07 -21.03
N ILE A 471 -6.42 19.61 -22.16
CA ILE A 471 -7.30 20.22 -23.17
C ILE A 471 -8.31 19.21 -23.68
N PHE A 472 -7.84 18.01 -24.06
CA PHE A 472 -8.74 16.94 -24.52
C PHE A 472 -9.78 16.56 -23.49
N ILE A 473 -9.39 16.39 -22.23
CA ILE A 473 -10.31 16.04 -21.13
C ILE A 473 -11.36 17.15 -20.96
N MET A 474 -10.97 18.43 -20.95
CA MET A 474 -11.89 19.56 -20.82
C MET A 474 -12.86 19.63 -21.99
N LEU A 475 -12.38 19.46 -23.22
CA LEU A 475 -13.22 19.42 -24.42
C LEU A 475 -14.18 18.23 -24.41
N PHE A 476 -13.70 17.05 -24.00
CA PHE A 476 -14.52 15.86 -23.86
C PHE A 476 -15.63 16.05 -22.83
N GLN A 477 -15.32 16.64 -21.67
CA GLN A 477 -16.31 16.94 -20.63
C GLN A 477 -17.34 17.99 -21.11
N SER A 478 -16.92 18.96 -21.91
CA SER A 478 -17.82 19.95 -22.51
C SER A 478 -18.72 19.34 -23.61
N TRP A 479 -18.16 18.39 -24.39
CA TRP A 479 -18.93 17.68 -25.44
C TRP A 479 -19.94 16.68 -24.86
N LYS A 480 -19.60 16.05 -23.76
CA LYS A 480 -20.45 15.07 -23.06
C LYS A 480 -20.71 15.50 -21.60
N PRO A 481 -21.37 16.67 -21.39
CA PRO A 481 -21.65 17.12 -20.04
C PRO A 481 -22.59 16.12 -19.37
N GLY A 482 -22.28 15.73 -18.14
CA GLY A 482 -23.11 14.77 -17.40
C GLY A 482 -22.89 13.30 -17.75
N LEU A 483 -21.93 12.93 -18.62
CA LEU A 483 -21.60 11.52 -18.88
C LEU A 483 -21.27 10.76 -17.59
N TRP A 484 -20.59 11.41 -16.65
CA TRP A 484 -20.26 10.86 -15.33
C TRP A 484 -21.51 10.46 -14.53
N ALA A 485 -22.65 11.17 -14.69
CA ALA A 485 -23.89 10.85 -13.99
C ALA A 485 -24.44 9.46 -14.38
N HIS A 486 -24.08 8.98 -15.56
CA HIS A 486 -24.41 7.65 -16.08
C HIS A 486 -23.16 6.79 -16.28
N GLY A 487 -22.05 7.16 -15.63
CA GLY A 487 -20.72 6.53 -15.79
C GLY A 487 -20.70 5.05 -15.46
N GLY A 488 -21.55 4.59 -14.54
CA GLY A 488 -21.69 3.18 -14.19
C GLY A 488 -22.39 2.31 -15.24
N SER A 489 -23.03 2.88 -16.26
CA SER A 489 -23.60 2.12 -17.38
C SER A 489 -22.51 1.57 -18.30
N LEU A 490 -22.80 0.47 -19.02
CA LEU A 490 -21.83 -0.13 -19.94
C LEU A 490 -21.34 0.87 -21.00
N ARG A 491 -22.26 1.69 -21.54
CA ARG A 491 -21.92 2.77 -22.49
C ARG A 491 -21.08 3.87 -21.84
N GLY A 492 -21.41 4.28 -20.61
CA GLY A 492 -20.62 5.24 -19.85
C GLY A 492 -19.19 4.77 -19.61
N VAL A 493 -19.02 3.55 -19.14
CA VAL A 493 -17.69 2.92 -18.95
C VAL A 493 -16.90 2.89 -20.24
N ALA A 494 -17.51 2.46 -21.36
CA ALA A 494 -16.83 2.41 -22.65
C ALA A 494 -16.35 3.80 -23.11
N TRP A 495 -17.19 4.84 -22.99
CA TRP A 495 -16.80 6.21 -23.34
C TRP A 495 -15.69 6.76 -22.44
N ILE A 496 -15.78 6.54 -21.13
CA ILE A 496 -14.78 7.02 -20.17
C ILE A 496 -13.45 6.28 -20.38
N ALA A 497 -13.48 4.96 -20.61
CA ALA A 497 -12.28 4.18 -20.89
C ALA A 497 -11.61 4.62 -22.20
N ALA A 498 -12.39 4.81 -23.28
CA ALA A 498 -11.88 5.29 -24.55
C ALA A 498 -11.26 6.70 -24.40
N ALA A 499 -11.93 7.61 -23.71
CA ALA A 499 -11.40 8.95 -23.47
C ALA A 499 -10.11 8.93 -22.63
N ALA A 500 -10.04 8.09 -21.60
CA ALA A 500 -8.82 7.92 -20.80
C ALA A 500 -7.64 7.38 -21.65
N LEU A 501 -7.89 6.40 -22.52
CA LEU A 501 -6.88 5.87 -23.44
C LEU A 501 -6.38 6.93 -24.43
N VAL A 502 -7.29 7.72 -25.03
CA VAL A 502 -6.90 8.82 -25.93
C VAL A 502 -6.10 9.88 -25.17
N ALA A 503 -6.51 10.26 -23.96
CA ALA A 503 -5.81 11.23 -23.14
C ALA A 503 -4.36 10.78 -22.82
N VAL A 504 -4.17 9.51 -22.46
CA VAL A 504 -2.83 8.93 -22.24
C VAL A 504 -2.03 8.87 -23.54
N ALA A 505 -2.64 8.46 -24.66
CA ALA A 505 -1.99 8.39 -25.95
C ALA A 505 -1.48 9.77 -26.43
N LEU A 506 -2.27 10.83 -26.24
CA LEU A 506 -1.85 12.20 -26.55
C LEU A 506 -0.59 12.61 -25.77
N THR A 507 -0.53 12.31 -24.48
CA THR A 507 0.67 12.56 -23.68
C THR A 507 1.89 11.79 -24.19
N LEU A 508 1.72 10.52 -24.54
CA LEU A 508 2.80 9.69 -25.07
C LEU A 508 3.32 10.23 -26.41
N VAL A 509 2.43 10.67 -27.31
CA VAL A 509 2.82 11.28 -28.59
C VAL A 509 3.65 12.55 -28.35
N VAL A 510 3.20 13.43 -27.47
CA VAL A 510 3.96 14.66 -27.16
C VAL A 510 5.30 14.34 -26.49
N TYR A 511 5.37 13.33 -25.63
CA TYR A 511 6.63 12.88 -25.05
C TYR A 511 7.62 12.34 -26.09
N LEU A 512 7.14 11.67 -27.13
CA LEU A 512 7.97 11.23 -28.25
C LEU A 512 8.52 12.44 -29.04
N VAL A 513 7.67 13.43 -29.32
CA VAL A 513 8.07 14.67 -30.00
C VAL A 513 9.09 15.47 -29.18
N LEU A 514 8.85 15.63 -27.86
CA LEU A 514 9.74 16.34 -26.94
C LEU A 514 11.01 15.55 -26.60
N ARG A 515 11.15 14.33 -27.11
CA ARG A 515 12.27 13.42 -26.83
C ARG A 515 12.57 13.35 -25.34
N VAL A 516 11.56 12.91 -24.57
CA VAL A 516 11.73 12.74 -23.12
C VAL A 516 12.69 11.59 -22.87
N PRO A 517 13.81 11.78 -22.12
CA PRO A 517 14.90 10.80 -22.01
C PRO A 517 14.45 9.41 -21.58
N PHE A 518 13.53 9.32 -20.63
CA PHE A 518 13.00 8.05 -20.11
C PHE A 518 12.39 7.17 -21.24
N LEU A 519 11.61 7.76 -22.16
CA LEU A 519 11.01 7.02 -23.28
C LEU A 519 12.06 6.68 -24.35
N ALA A 520 13.02 7.58 -24.59
CA ALA A 520 14.12 7.33 -25.51
C ALA A 520 14.95 6.11 -25.07
N ASP A 521 15.24 6.00 -23.77
CA ASP A 521 15.97 4.86 -23.19
C ASP A 521 15.20 3.54 -23.30
N VAL A 522 13.87 3.56 -23.05
CA VAL A 522 13.01 2.37 -23.19
C VAL A 522 12.97 1.88 -24.62
N ILE A 523 12.83 2.80 -25.60
CA ILE A 523 12.79 2.47 -27.04
C ILE A 523 14.17 2.00 -27.52
N ALA A 524 15.25 2.62 -27.05
CA ALA A 524 16.61 2.25 -27.45
C ALA A 524 17.01 0.84 -26.96
N ARG A 525 16.55 0.44 -25.77
CA ARG A 525 16.77 -0.92 -25.26
C ARG A 525 16.02 -1.97 -26.06
N ARG A 526 14.77 -1.69 -26.45
CA ARG A 526 13.95 -2.62 -27.26
C ARG A 526 14.48 -2.83 -28.70
N LYS A 527 15.36 -1.96 -29.17
CA LYS A 527 16.05 -2.14 -30.49
C LYS A 527 17.35 -2.95 -30.35
N LYS A 528 17.81 -3.25 -29.15
CA LYS A 528 19.03 -4.03 -28.90
C LYS A 528 18.76 -5.48 -28.47
N ASP A 529 17.53 -5.78 -28.07
CA ASP A 529 16.98 -7.11 -27.85
C ASP A 529 16.22 -7.58 -29.12
#